data_34999f01fa4c4d2bcb715f3d1db50aed
#
_entry.id   34999f01fa4c4d2bcb715f3d1db50aed
#
_cell.length_a   1.000
_cell.length_b   1.000
_cell.length_c   1.000
_cell.angle_alpha   90.00
_cell.angle_beta   90.00
_cell.angle_gamma   90.00
#
_symmetry.space_group_name_H-M   'P 1'
#
loop_
_entity.id
_entity.type
_entity.pdbx_description
1 polymer ?
#
loop_
_entity_poly.entity_id
_entity_poly.type
_entity_poly.pdbx_seq_one_letter_code
_entity_poly.pdbx_strand_id
1 'polypeptide(L)'
;SSLLATAGILARIRHEFAGTVRLIFQPGEEKNPGGASLMIKEGVLANPQPVSILGQHVMPLIPVGQVGFREGMYMASSDEIYLRVIGKGGHAGAPHLVVDPVVIAANIIVALQQVVSRQADPRQPTTLNFGKVVAQGATNIVP
;
A
#
# COMPACT_ATOMS: atom_id res chain seq x y z
N SER A 1 7.70 3.49 -18.40
CA SER A 1 8.16 4.34 -19.53
C SER A 1 9.48 5.03 -19.24
N SER A 2 9.69 5.70 -18.10
CA SER A 2 10.96 6.35 -17.76
C SER A 2 12.13 5.36 -17.71
N LEU A 3 11.95 4.18 -17.14
CA LEU A 3 12.99 3.16 -17.08
C LEU A 3 13.44 2.69 -18.47
N LEU A 4 12.53 2.59 -19.45
CA LEU A 4 12.89 2.28 -20.84
C LEU A 4 13.69 3.40 -21.49
N ALA A 5 13.36 4.66 -21.25
CA ALA A 5 14.12 5.80 -21.72
C ALA A 5 15.54 5.80 -21.12
N THR A 6 15.63 5.56 -19.81
CA THR A 6 16.91 5.39 -19.10
C THR A 6 17.74 4.26 -19.70
N ALA A 7 17.13 3.11 -20.00
CA ALA A 7 17.79 2.00 -20.68
C ALA A 7 18.40 2.41 -22.02
N GLY A 8 17.65 3.16 -22.83
CA GLY A 8 18.12 3.67 -24.11
C GLY A 8 19.30 4.64 -23.98
N ILE A 9 19.28 5.52 -22.96
CA ILE A 9 20.38 6.44 -22.69
C ILE A 9 21.63 5.65 -22.25
N LEU A 10 21.50 4.76 -21.26
CA LEU A 10 22.59 3.95 -20.74
C LEU A 10 23.24 3.08 -21.83
N ALA A 11 22.44 2.53 -22.75
CA ALA A 11 22.97 1.77 -23.88
C ALA A 11 23.83 2.62 -24.81
N ARG A 12 23.52 3.90 -24.99
CA ARG A 12 24.32 4.83 -25.83
C ARG A 12 25.64 5.23 -25.19
N ILE A 13 25.64 5.42 -23.86
CA ILE A 13 26.82 5.85 -23.11
C ILE A 13 27.53 4.69 -22.41
N ARG A 14 27.25 3.44 -22.80
CA ARG A 14 27.79 2.25 -22.13
C ARG A 14 29.31 2.20 -22.05
N HIS A 15 29.99 2.92 -22.93
CA HIS A 15 31.45 3.04 -22.99
C HIS A 15 32.02 4.10 -22.03
N GLU A 16 31.17 4.91 -21.42
CA GLU A 16 31.57 5.99 -20.51
C GLU A 16 31.59 5.56 -19.04
N PHE A 17 31.08 4.34 -18.73
CA PHE A 17 31.11 3.82 -17.37
C PHE A 17 31.50 2.35 -17.31
N ALA A 18 32.04 1.92 -16.16
CA ALA A 18 32.31 0.53 -15.85
C ALA A 18 31.32 -0.03 -14.88
N GLY A 19 30.98 -1.31 -15.04
CA GLY A 19 30.05 -2.01 -14.18
C GLY A 19 28.83 -2.55 -14.90
N THR A 20 27.86 -3.06 -14.11
CA THR A 20 26.63 -3.66 -14.63
C THR A 20 25.43 -2.89 -14.10
N VAL A 21 24.56 -2.49 -15.00
CA VAL A 21 23.26 -1.91 -14.66
C VAL A 21 22.17 -2.94 -14.97
N ARG A 22 21.45 -3.36 -13.95
CA ARG A 22 20.28 -4.25 -14.08
C ARG A 22 19.01 -3.41 -14.04
N LEU A 23 18.22 -3.51 -15.09
CA LEU A 23 16.91 -2.84 -15.19
C LEU A 23 15.84 -3.82 -14.73
N ILE A 24 15.10 -3.44 -13.71
CA ILE A 24 14.06 -4.29 -13.09
C ILE A 24 12.70 -3.70 -13.40
N PHE A 25 11.88 -4.46 -14.11
CA PHE A 25 10.49 -4.10 -14.43
C PHE A 25 9.57 -4.90 -13.53
N GLN A 26 9.14 -4.27 -12.44
CA GLN A 26 8.30 -4.90 -11.43
C GLN A 26 6.85 -5.03 -11.93
N PRO A 27 6.25 -6.23 -11.93
CA PRO A 27 4.84 -6.40 -12.18
C PRO A 27 4.03 -6.19 -10.89
N GLY A 28 2.75 -5.78 -11.02
CA GLY A 28 1.78 -5.82 -9.93
C GLY A 28 2.14 -4.99 -8.68
N GLU A 29 2.73 -3.80 -8.85
CA GLU A 29 3.11 -2.93 -7.74
C GLU A 29 1.88 -2.54 -6.89
N GLU A 30 0.74 -2.27 -7.53
CA GLU A 30 -0.52 -1.83 -6.92
C GLU A 30 -1.33 -2.96 -6.24
N LYS A 31 -0.79 -4.18 -6.16
CA LYS A 31 -1.49 -5.34 -5.58
C LYS A 31 -0.59 -6.13 -4.64
N ASN A 32 -1.04 -6.35 -3.40
CA ASN A 32 -0.35 -7.22 -2.47
C ASN A 32 -0.35 -8.70 -2.94
N PRO A 33 0.73 -9.44 -2.72
CA PRO A 33 1.98 -9.07 -2.03
C PRO A 33 2.97 -8.27 -2.89
N GLY A 34 2.59 -7.84 -4.09
CA GLY A 34 3.41 -7.11 -5.03
C GLY A 34 4.43 -7.98 -5.78
N GLY A 35 4.76 -7.58 -7.01
CA GLY A 35 5.71 -8.31 -7.82
C GLY A 35 7.14 -8.26 -7.31
N ALA A 36 7.52 -7.27 -6.50
CA ALA A 36 8.87 -7.17 -5.95
C ALA A 36 9.25 -8.38 -5.10
N SER A 37 8.35 -8.83 -4.20
CA SER A 37 8.60 -10.00 -3.35
C SER A 37 8.78 -11.29 -4.14
N LEU A 38 8.04 -11.45 -5.24
CA LEU A 38 8.17 -12.59 -6.14
C LEU A 38 9.51 -12.54 -6.89
N MET A 39 9.87 -11.41 -7.45
CA MET A 39 11.15 -11.22 -8.15
C MET A 39 12.36 -11.44 -7.23
N ILE A 40 12.27 -11.03 -5.96
CA ILE A 40 13.32 -11.28 -4.96
C ILE A 40 13.44 -12.79 -4.69
N LYS A 41 12.33 -13.50 -4.53
CA LYS A 41 12.31 -14.97 -4.38
C LYS A 41 12.91 -15.68 -5.60
N GLU A 42 12.72 -15.15 -6.79
CA GLU A 42 13.29 -15.64 -8.04
C GLU A 42 14.76 -15.22 -8.24
N GLY A 43 15.35 -14.52 -7.29
CA GLY A 43 16.77 -14.19 -7.28
C GLY A 43 17.14 -12.96 -8.10
N VAL A 44 16.22 -12.03 -8.34
CA VAL A 44 16.50 -10.81 -9.12
C VAL A 44 17.67 -9.99 -8.56
N LEU A 45 17.97 -10.11 -7.27
CA LEU A 45 19.06 -9.43 -6.58
C LEU A 45 20.28 -10.34 -6.30
N ALA A 46 20.30 -11.56 -6.80
CA ALA A 46 21.29 -12.54 -6.38
C ALA A 46 22.58 -12.51 -7.21
N ASN A 47 22.51 -12.42 -8.52
CA ASN A 47 23.68 -12.54 -9.40
C ASN A 47 23.61 -11.62 -10.62
N PRO A 48 24.44 -10.57 -10.69
CA PRO A 48 25.31 -10.05 -9.61
C PRO A 48 24.52 -9.41 -8.49
N GLN A 49 25.04 -9.45 -7.28
CA GLN A 49 24.45 -8.75 -6.14
C GLN A 49 24.60 -7.24 -6.33
N PRO A 50 23.54 -6.44 -6.20
CA PRO A 50 23.65 -5.00 -6.41
C PRO A 50 24.37 -4.32 -5.26
N VAL A 51 25.19 -3.33 -5.57
CA VAL A 51 25.82 -2.41 -4.59
C VAL A 51 24.87 -1.28 -4.20
N SER A 52 23.92 -0.95 -5.08
CA SER A 52 22.86 0.03 -4.83
C SER A 52 21.62 -0.28 -5.67
N ILE A 53 20.47 0.17 -5.20
CA ILE A 53 19.20 0.06 -5.90
C ILE A 53 18.58 1.46 -5.96
N LEU A 54 18.13 1.85 -7.14
CA LEU A 54 17.44 3.11 -7.38
C LEU A 54 15.99 2.83 -7.76
N GLY A 55 15.07 3.46 -7.09
CA GLY A 55 13.65 3.46 -7.43
C GLY A 55 13.19 4.89 -7.75
N GLN A 56 12.28 5.03 -8.70
CA GLN A 56 11.66 6.29 -9.05
C GLN A 56 10.15 6.21 -8.83
N HIS A 57 9.60 7.19 -8.16
CA HIS A 57 8.15 7.36 -8.02
C HIS A 57 7.73 8.72 -8.57
N VAL A 58 6.61 8.76 -9.29
CA VAL A 58 5.99 10.01 -9.73
C VAL A 58 5.30 10.67 -8.55
N MET A 59 5.62 11.93 -8.28
CA MET A 59 5.04 12.68 -7.18
C MET A 59 4.31 13.92 -7.73
N PRO A 60 2.97 13.96 -7.72
CA PRO A 60 2.19 15.05 -8.34
C PRO A 60 2.48 16.45 -7.76
N LEU A 61 3.02 16.51 -6.55
CA LEU A 61 3.34 17.77 -5.87
C LEU A 61 4.70 18.35 -6.27
N ILE A 62 5.51 17.59 -7.01
CA ILE A 62 6.82 18.05 -7.51
C ILE A 62 6.67 18.51 -8.95
N PRO A 63 7.02 19.75 -9.28
CA PRO A 63 6.94 20.27 -10.64
C PRO A 63 7.76 19.46 -11.65
N VAL A 64 7.31 19.44 -12.90
CA VAL A 64 8.04 18.77 -13.99
C VAL A 64 9.46 19.32 -14.10
N GLY A 65 10.44 18.44 -14.29
CA GLY A 65 11.85 18.79 -14.35
C GLY A 65 12.55 18.87 -12.99
N GLN A 66 11.82 18.67 -11.90
CA GLN A 66 12.39 18.61 -10.55
C GLN A 66 12.42 17.17 -10.04
N VAL A 67 13.38 16.88 -9.18
CA VAL A 67 13.54 15.60 -8.49
C VAL A 67 13.74 15.87 -6.99
N GLY A 68 12.98 15.16 -6.15
CA GLY A 68 13.08 15.25 -4.71
C GLY A 68 13.89 14.09 -4.13
N PHE A 69 14.78 14.39 -3.19
CA PHE A 69 15.54 13.43 -2.41
C PHE A 69 15.44 13.75 -0.91
N ARG A 70 15.53 12.71 -0.10
CA ARG A 70 15.75 12.90 1.33
C ARG A 70 16.63 11.77 1.87
N GLU A 71 17.40 12.08 2.89
CA GLU A 71 18.19 11.10 3.63
C GLU A 71 17.32 10.36 4.65
N GLY A 72 17.69 9.12 4.94
CA GLY A 72 17.04 8.28 5.95
C GLY A 72 15.74 7.64 5.46
N MET A 73 14.76 7.52 6.35
CA MET A 73 13.47 6.89 6.07
C MET A 73 12.70 7.73 5.04
N TYR A 74 12.52 7.16 3.86
CA TYR A 74 11.92 7.85 2.72
C TYR A 74 10.40 7.74 2.68
N MET A 75 9.86 6.54 2.93
CA MET A 75 8.44 6.23 2.91
C MET A 75 8.06 5.37 4.12
N ALA A 76 6.83 5.49 4.57
CA ALA A 76 6.25 4.59 5.56
C ALA A 76 5.88 3.24 4.92
N SER A 77 5.81 2.18 5.72
CA SER A 77 5.20 0.92 5.31
C SER A 77 3.68 1.07 5.17
N SER A 78 3.09 0.16 4.39
CA SER A 78 1.64 0.07 4.22
C SER A 78 1.19 -1.36 4.47
N ASP A 79 0.10 -1.51 5.23
CA ASP A 79 -0.54 -2.78 5.50
C ASP A 79 -2.01 -2.73 5.09
N GLU A 80 -2.52 -3.81 4.50
CA GLU A 80 -3.94 -3.98 4.21
C GLU A 80 -4.56 -4.91 5.25
N ILE A 81 -5.64 -4.44 5.89
CA ILE A 81 -6.35 -5.20 6.91
C ILE A 81 -7.78 -5.48 6.43
N TYR A 82 -8.12 -6.75 6.37
CA TYR A 82 -9.48 -7.20 6.02
C TYR A 82 -10.21 -7.65 7.29
N LEU A 83 -11.26 -6.91 7.64
CA LEU A 83 -12.07 -7.16 8.83
C LEU A 83 -13.44 -7.71 8.42
N ARG A 84 -13.83 -8.83 9.01
CA ARG A 84 -15.16 -9.39 8.85
C ARG A 84 -15.88 -9.38 10.20
N VAL A 85 -17.00 -8.66 10.25
CA VAL A 85 -17.88 -8.62 11.42
C VAL A 85 -19.04 -9.58 11.17
N ILE A 86 -19.22 -10.56 12.06
CA ILE A 86 -20.26 -11.57 11.95
C ILE A 86 -21.28 -11.29 13.04
N GLY A 87 -22.53 -11.05 12.64
CA GLY A 87 -23.66 -10.82 13.52
C GLY A 87 -24.70 -11.92 13.43
N LYS A 88 -25.92 -11.59 13.86
CA LYS A 88 -27.13 -12.40 13.69
C LYS A 88 -28.17 -11.51 13.04
N GLY A 89 -28.42 -11.72 11.77
CA GLY A 89 -29.41 -10.96 11.00
C GLY A 89 -30.86 -11.24 11.40
N GLY A 90 -31.77 -10.39 10.93
CA GLY A 90 -33.17 -10.53 11.16
C GLY A 90 -33.99 -9.29 10.83
N HIS A 91 -35.27 -9.30 11.16
CA HIS A 91 -36.17 -8.20 10.89
C HIS A 91 -35.85 -6.97 11.74
N ALA A 92 -35.69 -5.82 11.10
CA ALA A 92 -35.26 -4.56 11.75
C ALA A 92 -36.27 -4.09 12.84
N GLY A 93 -37.54 -4.46 12.74
CA GLY A 93 -38.54 -4.18 13.76
C GLY A 93 -38.46 -5.05 15.03
N ALA A 94 -37.53 -6.04 15.05
CA ALA A 94 -37.33 -6.92 16.21
C ALA A 94 -35.82 -6.87 16.65
N PRO A 95 -35.30 -5.69 17.05
CA PRO A 95 -33.89 -5.51 17.34
C PRO A 95 -33.36 -6.37 18.48
N HIS A 96 -34.22 -6.79 19.39
CA HIS A 96 -33.88 -7.66 20.52
C HIS A 96 -33.56 -9.11 20.12
N LEU A 97 -33.86 -9.50 18.86
CA LEU A 97 -33.61 -10.85 18.33
C LEU A 97 -32.37 -10.91 17.42
N VAL A 98 -31.75 -9.77 17.12
CA VAL A 98 -30.59 -9.65 16.20
C VAL A 98 -29.33 -9.25 16.95
N VAL A 99 -28.20 -9.50 16.32
CA VAL A 99 -26.90 -8.92 16.68
C VAL A 99 -26.42 -8.15 15.45
N ASP A 100 -26.61 -6.84 15.47
CA ASP A 100 -26.43 -5.99 14.31
C ASP A 100 -24.93 -5.80 13.96
N PRO A 101 -24.43 -6.42 12.90
CA PRO A 101 -23.03 -6.29 12.51
C PRO A 101 -22.71 -4.90 11.93
N VAL A 102 -23.69 -4.17 11.44
CA VAL A 102 -23.50 -2.81 10.88
C VAL A 102 -23.18 -1.84 12.01
N VAL A 103 -23.96 -1.87 13.10
CA VAL A 103 -23.69 -1.04 14.28
C VAL A 103 -22.36 -1.41 14.93
N ILE A 104 -22.04 -2.70 15.01
CA ILE A 104 -20.75 -3.17 15.53
C ILE A 104 -19.60 -2.62 14.64
N ALA A 105 -19.70 -2.77 13.33
CA ALA A 105 -18.69 -2.27 12.39
C ALA A 105 -18.51 -0.76 12.50
N ALA A 106 -19.61 0.00 12.62
CA ALA A 106 -19.54 1.45 12.81
C ALA A 106 -18.78 1.83 14.09
N ASN A 107 -19.03 1.14 15.19
CA ASN A 107 -18.30 1.36 16.45
C ASN A 107 -16.82 0.99 16.33
N ILE A 108 -16.49 -0.08 15.63
CA ILE A 108 -15.10 -0.47 15.36
C ILE A 108 -14.38 0.63 14.55
N ILE A 109 -15.03 1.15 13.51
CA ILE A 109 -14.47 2.22 12.68
C ILE A 109 -14.12 3.46 13.53
N VAL A 110 -15.07 3.89 14.36
CA VAL A 110 -14.87 5.06 15.24
C VAL A 110 -13.80 4.78 16.30
N ALA A 111 -13.83 3.61 16.95
CA ALA A 111 -12.87 3.25 17.97
C ALA A 111 -11.44 3.16 17.43
N LEU A 112 -11.26 2.60 16.23
CA LEU A 112 -9.94 2.44 15.62
C LEU A 112 -9.27 3.77 15.26
N GLN A 113 -10.01 4.89 15.11
CA GLN A 113 -9.40 6.21 14.95
C GLN A 113 -8.56 6.60 16.17
N GLN A 114 -8.82 6.05 17.34
CA GLN A 114 -8.03 6.29 18.54
C GLN A 114 -6.61 5.70 18.45
N VAL A 115 -6.38 4.72 17.59
CA VAL A 115 -5.03 4.18 17.36
C VAL A 115 -4.10 5.29 16.92
N VAL A 116 -4.50 6.10 15.94
CA VAL A 116 -3.70 7.22 15.45
C VAL A 116 -3.64 8.35 16.48
N SER A 117 -4.76 8.70 17.11
CA SER A 117 -4.82 9.88 17.99
C SER A 117 -4.34 9.63 19.41
N ARG A 118 -4.25 8.37 19.89
CA ARG A 118 -3.97 8.02 21.27
C ARG A 118 -2.88 6.96 21.47
N GLN A 119 -2.54 6.17 20.43
CA GLN A 119 -1.60 5.06 20.55
C GLN A 119 -0.33 5.29 19.73
N ALA A 120 -0.44 5.90 18.55
CA ALA A 120 0.70 6.15 17.69
C ALA A 120 1.61 7.25 18.28
N ASP A 121 2.93 7.10 18.12
CA ASP A 121 3.90 8.14 18.48
C ASP A 121 3.69 9.35 17.54
N PRO A 122 3.40 10.56 18.06
CA PRO A 122 3.13 11.73 17.22
C PRO A 122 4.33 12.20 16.39
N ARG A 123 5.54 11.69 16.67
CA ARG A 123 6.75 11.95 15.89
C ARG A 123 6.87 11.02 14.66
N GLN A 124 6.06 9.98 14.59
CA GLN A 124 6.04 9.03 13.48
C GLN A 124 4.75 9.20 12.67
N PRO A 125 4.83 9.59 11.40
CA PRO A 125 3.64 9.70 10.56
C PRO A 125 2.90 8.36 10.49
N THR A 126 1.67 8.35 10.98
CA THR A 126 0.82 7.16 11.02
C THR A 126 -0.57 7.54 10.51
N THR A 127 -1.12 6.74 9.61
CA THR A 127 -2.49 6.90 9.10
C THR A 127 -3.25 5.58 9.22
N LEU A 128 -4.55 5.67 9.46
CA LEU A 128 -5.47 4.55 9.44
C LEU A 128 -6.73 4.97 8.70
N ASN A 129 -7.01 4.32 7.58
CA ASN A 129 -8.12 4.67 6.72
C ASN A 129 -8.98 3.43 6.42
N PHE A 130 -10.28 3.65 6.26
CA PHE A 130 -11.23 2.64 5.80
C PHE A 130 -11.58 2.91 4.35
N GLY A 131 -10.94 2.22 3.43
CA GLY A 131 -11.14 2.40 1.99
C GLY A 131 -12.42 1.75 1.46
N LYS A 132 -12.97 0.75 2.18
CA LYS A 132 -14.16 0.02 1.75
C LYS A 132 -14.93 -0.53 2.94
N VAL A 133 -16.25 -0.33 2.94
CA VAL A 133 -17.20 -0.95 3.87
C VAL A 133 -18.34 -1.55 3.06
N VAL A 134 -18.68 -2.81 3.33
CA VAL A 134 -19.79 -3.51 2.65
C VAL A 134 -20.67 -4.18 3.69
N ALA A 135 -21.96 -3.89 3.66
CA ALA A 135 -22.98 -4.56 4.43
C ALA A 135 -24.19 -4.83 3.53
N GLN A 136 -24.59 -6.09 3.46
CA GLN A 136 -25.66 -6.53 2.55
C GLN A 136 -26.92 -6.89 3.34
N GLY A 137 -27.64 -5.86 3.78
CA GLY A 137 -28.99 -5.99 4.34
C GLY A 137 -30.05 -5.52 3.35
N ALA A 138 -31.26 -5.28 3.86
CA ALA A 138 -32.35 -4.62 3.13
C ALA A 138 -32.95 -3.53 4.02
N THR A 139 -33.90 -2.76 3.48
CA THR A 139 -34.52 -1.63 4.21
C THR A 139 -35.07 -2.03 5.57
N ASN A 140 -35.60 -3.25 5.70
CA ASN A 140 -36.19 -3.79 6.91
C ASN A 140 -35.49 -5.05 7.42
N ILE A 141 -34.26 -5.34 6.96
CA ILE A 141 -33.49 -6.54 7.35
C ILE A 141 -32.06 -6.11 7.73
N VAL A 142 -31.69 -6.44 8.94
CA VAL A 142 -30.31 -6.38 9.44
C VAL A 142 -29.54 -7.57 8.84
N PRO A 143 -28.34 -7.38 8.24
CA PRO A 143 -27.57 -8.43 7.59
C PRO A 143 -27.06 -9.53 8.53
#